data_d9f4abdca2d0d2f9cc7fa2295137b9c5
#
_entry.id   d9f4abdca2d0d2f9cc7fa2295137b9c5
#
_cell.length_a   1.000
_cell.length_b   1.000
_cell.length_c   1.000
_cell.angle_alpha   90.00
_cell.angle_beta   90.00
_cell.angle_gamma   90.00
#
_symmetry.space_group_name_H-M   'P 1'
#
loop_
_entity.id
_entity.type
_entity.pdbx_description
1 polymer ?
#
loop_
_entity_poly.entity_id
_entity_poly.type
_entity_poly.pdbx_seq_one_letter_code
_entity_poly.pdbx_strand_id
1 'polypeptide(L)'
;MPMEAAYAAAGAATGLLVGLTGVGGGALMTPLLLFLGVPAAVAVATDLWFAALTKLAAIASHRRHTVIDWPVVRRLWLGSVPVALAVALLATAGARVGKVAWLSQAVGAMVCLAALGLLLGPKALRRLAATPAQADPLRGQAALTVAAGALIGGAVALTSVGAGTLGSVLLLALYPQRLNTHRLVMADLVHATGLAAIAGLTYAAGSLVDWRMLGWLLAGSLPAAVLGSHLAGRLPARKLQVGLAAVLLLVGGKAALG
;
A
#
# COMPACT_ATOMS: atom_id res chain seq x y z
N MET A 1 -23.00 -3.43 17.31
CA MET A 1 -23.17 -3.64 15.87
C MET A 1 -22.57 -5.00 15.52
N PRO A 2 -23.17 -5.81 14.66
CA PRO A 2 -22.52 -7.03 14.23
C PRO A 2 -21.18 -6.68 13.57
N MET A 3 -20.12 -7.45 13.85
CA MET A 3 -18.76 -7.20 13.37
C MET A 3 -18.71 -7.02 11.84
N GLU A 4 -19.59 -7.69 11.12
CA GLU A 4 -19.74 -7.58 9.67
C GLU A 4 -20.09 -6.18 9.20
N ALA A 5 -21.00 -5.49 9.91
CA ALA A 5 -21.35 -4.10 9.59
C ALA A 5 -20.16 -3.16 9.85
N ALA A 6 -19.33 -3.44 10.87
CA ALA A 6 -18.12 -2.68 11.12
C ALA A 6 -17.09 -2.87 9.98
N TYR A 7 -16.92 -4.08 9.48
CA TYR A 7 -16.04 -4.36 8.34
C TYR A 7 -16.55 -3.72 7.04
N ALA A 8 -17.86 -3.79 6.78
CA ALA A 8 -18.44 -3.11 5.61
C ALA A 8 -18.27 -1.59 5.71
N ALA A 9 -18.48 -1.00 6.89
CA ALA A 9 -18.27 0.43 7.14
C ALA A 9 -16.79 0.82 6.98
N ALA A 10 -15.86 0.00 7.47
CA ALA A 10 -14.43 0.18 7.29
C ALA A 10 -14.05 0.14 5.80
N GLY A 11 -14.60 -0.83 5.06
CA GLY A 11 -14.46 -0.94 3.62
C GLY A 11 -14.99 0.31 2.92
N ALA A 12 -16.19 0.77 3.27
CA ALA A 12 -16.80 1.95 2.68
C ALA A 12 -16.00 3.23 2.95
N ALA A 13 -15.53 3.43 4.18
CA ALA A 13 -14.68 4.57 4.55
C ALA A 13 -13.37 4.57 3.73
N THR A 14 -12.70 3.41 3.67
CA THR A 14 -11.47 3.26 2.89
C THR A 14 -11.72 3.46 1.40
N GLY A 15 -12.75 2.81 0.85
CA GLY A 15 -13.12 2.94 -0.57
C GLY A 15 -13.44 4.38 -0.96
N LEU A 16 -14.21 5.09 -0.14
CA LEU A 16 -14.53 6.50 -0.37
C LEU A 16 -13.27 7.37 -0.42
N LEU A 17 -12.37 7.20 0.56
CA LEU A 17 -11.11 7.94 0.61
C LEU A 17 -10.20 7.63 -0.59
N VAL A 18 -10.13 6.37 -0.99
CA VAL A 18 -9.39 5.93 -2.19
C VAL A 18 -9.97 6.58 -3.44
N GLY A 19 -11.28 6.54 -3.59
CA GLY A 19 -11.97 7.19 -4.72
C GLY A 19 -11.74 8.69 -4.77
N LEU A 20 -11.79 9.37 -3.62
CA LEU A 20 -11.56 10.82 -3.51
C LEU A 20 -10.11 11.24 -3.79
N THR A 21 -9.14 10.44 -3.36
CA THR A 21 -7.72 10.82 -3.39
C THR A 21 -6.95 10.22 -4.56
N GLY A 22 -7.47 9.16 -5.17
CA GLY A 22 -6.74 8.37 -6.16
C GLY A 22 -5.51 7.63 -5.59
N VAL A 23 -5.26 7.76 -4.29
CA VAL A 23 -4.17 7.06 -3.59
C VAL A 23 -4.64 5.65 -3.27
N GLY A 24 -3.94 4.63 -3.75
CA GLY A 24 -4.31 3.23 -3.54
C GLY A 24 -4.56 2.89 -2.06
N GLY A 25 -5.67 2.20 -1.78
CA GLY A 25 -6.24 1.97 -0.45
C GLY A 25 -5.41 1.21 0.58
N GLY A 26 -4.29 0.62 0.18
CA GLY A 26 -3.48 -0.23 1.05
C GLY A 26 -2.83 0.46 2.25
N ALA A 27 -2.87 1.80 2.32
CA ALA A 27 -2.30 2.50 3.47
C ALA A 27 -3.26 2.63 4.66
N LEU A 28 -4.56 2.34 4.47
CA LEU A 28 -5.61 2.64 5.42
C LEU A 28 -6.22 1.42 6.07
N MET A 29 -6.33 0.34 5.29
CA MET A 29 -7.11 -0.80 5.71
C MET A 29 -6.45 -1.52 6.89
N THR A 30 -5.15 -1.83 6.83
CA THR A 30 -4.45 -2.47 7.95
C THR A 30 -4.61 -1.69 9.27
N PRO A 31 -4.32 -0.36 9.35
CA PRO A 31 -4.55 0.42 10.57
C PRO A 31 -5.99 0.36 11.06
N LEU A 32 -6.95 0.43 10.16
CA LEU A 32 -8.36 0.41 10.53
C LEU A 32 -8.77 -0.95 11.10
N LEU A 33 -8.26 -2.05 10.54
CA LEU A 33 -8.47 -3.40 11.06
C LEU A 33 -7.83 -3.58 12.45
N LEU A 34 -6.63 -3.03 12.67
CA LEU A 34 -5.99 -3.01 13.98
C LEU A 34 -6.83 -2.23 15.00
N PHE A 35 -7.40 -1.09 14.59
CA PHE A 35 -8.29 -0.31 15.44
C PHE A 35 -9.56 -1.09 15.82
N LEU A 36 -10.08 -1.92 14.92
CA LEU A 36 -11.21 -2.82 15.18
C LEU A 36 -10.81 -4.06 16.03
N GLY A 37 -9.56 -4.15 16.47
CA GLY A 37 -9.08 -5.25 17.32
C GLY A 37 -8.70 -6.52 16.56
N VAL A 38 -8.58 -6.46 15.23
CA VAL A 38 -8.12 -7.60 14.41
C VAL A 38 -6.65 -7.86 14.69
N PRO A 39 -6.22 -9.12 14.94
CA PRO A 39 -4.81 -9.44 15.11
C PRO A 39 -3.95 -9.00 13.94
N ALA A 40 -2.75 -8.45 14.21
CA ALA A 40 -1.92 -7.80 13.19
C ALA A 40 -1.62 -8.70 11.98
N ALA A 41 -1.32 -9.99 12.21
CA ALA A 41 -1.04 -10.93 11.12
C ALA A 41 -2.27 -11.14 10.20
N VAL A 42 -3.48 -11.23 10.79
CA VAL A 42 -4.74 -11.39 10.06
C VAL A 42 -5.09 -10.10 9.31
N ALA A 43 -4.90 -8.94 9.96
CA ALA A 43 -5.14 -7.63 9.35
C ALA A 43 -4.28 -7.42 8.10
N VAL A 44 -2.96 -7.65 8.22
CA VAL A 44 -2.01 -7.54 7.10
C VAL A 44 -2.33 -8.56 6.00
N ALA A 45 -2.59 -9.82 6.36
CA ALA A 45 -2.90 -10.89 5.41
C ALA A 45 -4.16 -10.56 4.58
N THR A 46 -5.21 -10.12 5.25
CA THR A 46 -6.49 -9.80 4.59
C THR A 46 -6.38 -8.51 3.77
N ASP A 47 -5.65 -7.50 4.27
CA ASP A 47 -5.42 -6.25 3.53
C ASP A 47 -4.57 -6.44 2.27
N LEU A 48 -3.59 -7.35 2.26
CA LEU A 48 -2.85 -7.69 1.05
C LEU A 48 -3.77 -8.18 -0.08
N TRP A 49 -4.73 -9.03 0.22
CA TRP A 49 -5.73 -9.46 -0.75
C TRP A 49 -6.69 -8.34 -1.14
N PHE A 50 -7.15 -7.55 -0.18
CA PHE A 50 -7.95 -6.37 -0.44
C PHE A 50 -7.22 -5.39 -1.38
N ALA A 51 -5.94 -5.10 -1.10
CA ALA A 51 -5.11 -4.23 -1.92
C ALA A 51 -4.86 -4.82 -3.32
N ALA A 52 -4.59 -6.13 -3.43
CA ALA A 52 -4.40 -6.79 -4.73
C ALA A 52 -5.65 -6.68 -5.60
N LEU A 53 -6.84 -6.98 -5.05
CA LEU A 53 -8.10 -6.96 -5.79
C LEU A 53 -8.52 -5.53 -6.18
N THR A 54 -8.41 -4.56 -5.28
CA THR A 54 -8.76 -3.17 -5.57
C THR A 54 -7.81 -2.53 -6.59
N LYS A 55 -6.51 -2.82 -6.50
CA LYS A 55 -5.53 -2.34 -7.49
C LYS A 55 -5.68 -3.04 -8.85
N LEU A 56 -6.05 -4.33 -8.87
CA LEU A 56 -6.35 -5.03 -10.12
C LEU A 56 -7.54 -4.37 -10.84
N ALA A 57 -8.59 -3.99 -10.13
CA ALA A 57 -9.70 -3.23 -10.68
C ALA A 57 -9.26 -1.85 -11.21
N ALA A 58 -8.37 -1.16 -10.49
CA ALA A 58 -7.80 0.11 -10.93
C ALA A 58 -6.95 -0.06 -12.21
N ILE A 59 -6.12 -1.11 -12.31
CA ILE A 59 -5.36 -1.42 -13.52
C ILE A 59 -6.30 -1.66 -14.70
N ALA A 60 -7.36 -2.42 -14.50
CA ALA A 60 -8.33 -2.73 -15.56
C ALA A 60 -8.98 -1.47 -16.13
N SER A 61 -9.27 -0.46 -15.29
CA SER A 61 -9.84 0.82 -15.72
C SER A 61 -8.83 1.73 -16.42
N HIS A 62 -7.57 1.72 -16.02
CA HIS A 62 -6.53 2.61 -16.56
C HIS A 62 -5.75 2.01 -17.74
N ARG A 63 -5.81 0.69 -17.96
CA ARG A 63 -5.02 -0.06 -18.96
C ARG A 63 -5.18 0.41 -20.39
N ARG A 64 -6.33 1.01 -20.72
CA ARG A 64 -6.65 1.43 -22.10
C ARG A 64 -5.84 2.64 -22.58
N HIS A 65 -5.23 3.40 -21.67
CA HIS A 65 -4.62 4.70 -21.99
C HIS A 65 -3.16 4.85 -21.55
N THR A 66 -2.55 3.81 -20.98
CA THR A 66 -1.20 3.95 -20.40
C THR A 66 -0.29 2.77 -20.71
N VAL A 67 0.93 3.07 -21.14
CA VAL A 67 1.98 2.06 -21.40
C VAL A 67 2.71 1.73 -20.11
N ILE A 68 2.85 0.43 -19.82
CA ILE A 68 3.57 -0.08 -18.66
C ILE A 68 5.07 -0.12 -18.95
N ASP A 69 5.91 0.44 -18.07
CA ASP A 69 7.37 0.32 -18.14
C ASP A 69 7.84 -1.01 -17.50
N TRP A 70 7.73 -2.10 -18.26
CA TRP A 70 8.09 -3.43 -17.80
C TRP A 70 9.53 -3.58 -17.28
N PRO A 71 10.56 -2.95 -17.87
CA PRO A 71 11.91 -2.99 -17.32
C PRO A 71 12.00 -2.48 -15.89
N VAL A 72 11.28 -1.41 -15.55
CA VAL A 72 11.22 -0.85 -14.18
C VAL A 72 10.49 -1.80 -13.25
N VAL A 73 9.31 -2.30 -13.65
CA VAL A 73 8.50 -3.23 -12.85
C VAL A 73 9.26 -4.52 -12.53
N ARG A 74 9.96 -5.10 -13.51
CA ARG A 74 10.77 -6.31 -13.32
C ARG A 74 11.91 -6.10 -12.33
N ARG A 75 12.61 -4.95 -12.40
CA ARG A 75 13.68 -4.61 -11.46
C ARG A 75 13.15 -4.45 -10.03
N LEU A 76 11.98 -3.81 -9.88
CA LEU A 76 11.31 -3.73 -8.57
C LEU A 76 10.94 -5.11 -8.05
N TRP A 77 10.37 -6.00 -8.87
CA TRP A 77 10.03 -7.36 -8.46
C TRP A 77 11.25 -8.19 -8.08
N LEU A 78 12.38 -8.04 -8.78
CA LEU A 78 13.63 -8.73 -8.41
C LEU A 78 14.08 -8.41 -6.98
N GLY A 79 13.85 -7.19 -6.51
CA GLY A 79 14.15 -6.82 -5.13
C GLY A 79 13.02 -7.17 -4.16
N SER A 80 11.79 -6.81 -4.52
CA SER A 80 10.66 -6.86 -3.58
C SER A 80 10.14 -8.28 -3.31
N VAL A 81 10.08 -9.14 -4.33
CA VAL A 81 9.48 -10.47 -4.18
C VAL A 81 10.27 -11.36 -3.22
N PRO A 82 11.61 -11.50 -3.34
CA PRO A 82 12.38 -12.33 -2.41
C PRO A 82 12.25 -11.87 -0.96
N VAL A 83 12.34 -10.55 -0.74
CA VAL A 83 12.23 -9.97 0.60
C VAL A 83 10.82 -10.13 1.15
N ALA A 84 9.80 -9.87 0.34
CA ALA A 84 8.41 -10.04 0.76
C ALA A 84 8.08 -11.49 1.12
N LEU A 85 8.56 -12.46 0.33
CA LEU A 85 8.41 -13.89 0.63
C LEU A 85 9.10 -14.25 1.96
N ALA A 86 10.35 -13.83 2.15
CA ALA A 86 11.08 -14.09 3.40
C ALA A 86 10.33 -13.51 4.61
N VAL A 87 9.88 -12.27 4.53
CA VAL A 87 9.13 -11.61 5.61
C VAL A 87 7.79 -12.28 5.85
N ALA A 88 7.03 -12.60 4.81
CA ALA A 88 5.73 -13.26 4.95
C ALA A 88 5.87 -14.68 5.54
N LEU A 89 6.90 -15.44 5.15
CA LEU A 89 7.20 -16.75 5.74
C LEU A 89 7.57 -16.64 7.21
N LEU A 90 8.42 -15.67 7.58
CA LEU A 90 8.77 -15.43 8.97
C LEU A 90 7.57 -15.02 9.82
N ALA A 91 6.71 -14.15 9.28
CA ALA A 91 5.49 -13.70 9.95
C ALA A 91 4.50 -14.86 10.13
N THR A 92 4.31 -15.71 9.13
CA THR A 92 3.43 -16.90 9.23
C THR A 92 3.98 -17.94 10.21
N ALA A 93 5.29 -18.18 10.21
CA ALA A 93 5.93 -19.05 11.18
C ALA A 93 5.81 -18.49 12.61
N GLY A 94 6.04 -17.19 12.80
CA GLY A 94 5.88 -16.51 14.08
C GLY A 94 4.44 -16.56 14.60
N ALA A 95 3.46 -16.38 13.74
CA ALA A 95 2.05 -16.47 14.10
C ALA A 95 1.65 -17.86 14.61
N ARG A 96 2.19 -18.93 14.01
CA ARG A 96 1.97 -20.31 14.45
C ARG A 96 2.53 -20.62 15.84
N VAL A 97 3.60 -19.93 16.22
CA VAL A 97 4.29 -20.14 17.51
C VAL A 97 3.79 -19.15 18.59
N GLY A 98 2.82 -18.27 18.26
CA GLY A 98 2.30 -17.25 19.18
C GLY A 98 3.29 -16.09 19.48
N LYS A 99 4.41 -16.02 18.77
CA LYS A 99 5.44 -14.97 18.95
C LYS A 99 5.23 -13.80 17.98
N VAL A 100 4.09 -13.13 18.06
CA VAL A 100 3.72 -12.04 17.13
C VAL A 100 3.71 -10.65 17.75
N ALA A 101 4.10 -10.47 19.01
CA ALA A 101 4.13 -9.16 19.66
C ALA A 101 4.99 -8.15 18.87
N TRP A 102 6.15 -8.56 18.38
CA TRP A 102 7.02 -7.73 17.55
C TRP A 102 6.36 -7.29 16.22
N LEU A 103 5.44 -8.13 15.70
CA LEU A 103 4.76 -7.82 14.43
C LEU A 103 3.81 -6.62 14.62
N SER A 104 3.06 -6.56 15.72
CA SER A 104 2.19 -5.42 16.03
C SER A 104 2.99 -4.12 16.12
N GLN A 105 4.14 -4.15 16.80
CA GLN A 105 5.03 -3.00 16.92
C GLN A 105 5.63 -2.60 15.57
N ALA A 106 6.10 -3.57 14.77
CA ALA A 106 6.63 -3.32 13.44
C ALA A 106 5.57 -2.72 12.51
N VAL A 107 4.34 -3.26 12.53
CA VAL A 107 3.20 -2.72 11.77
C VAL A 107 2.90 -1.30 12.24
N GLY A 108 2.81 -1.06 13.56
CA GLY A 108 2.55 0.26 14.12
C GLY A 108 3.61 1.29 13.68
N ALA A 109 4.89 0.95 13.79
CA ALA A 109 5.99 1.82 13.36
C ALA A 109 5.92 2.13 11.86
N MET A 110 5.66 1.13 11.02
CA MET A 110 5.55 1.32 9.58
C MET A 110 4.32 2.11 9.18
N VAL A 111 3.20 1.96 9.89
CA VAL A 111 2.01 2.78 9.70
C VAL A 111 2.31 4.25 10.02
N CYS A 112 3.06 4.53 11.08
CA CYS A 112 3.52 5.89 11.39
C CYS A 112 4.44 6.44 10.29
N LEU A 113 5.37 5.63 9.76
CA LEU A 113 6.22 6.03 8.63
C LEU A 113 5.39 6.30 7.36
N ALA A 114 4.37 5.48 7.10
CA ALA A 114 3.46 5.71 5.96
C ALA A 114 2.65 7.00 6.12
N ALA A 115 2.20 7.31 7.34
CA ALA A 115 1.52 8.57 7.65
C ALA A 115 2.43 9.79 7.40
N LEU A 116 3.69 9.70 7.82
CA LEU A 116 4.70 10.72 7.52
C LEU A 116 4.95 10.83 6.01
N GLY A 117 5.03 9.70 5.32
CA GLY A 117 5.13 9.65 3.86
C GLY A 117 3.95 10.32 3.16
N LEU A 118 2.73 10.13 3.67
CA LEU A 118 1.53 10.78 3.16
C LEU A 118 1.56 12.30 3.33
N LEU A 119 2.09 12.79 4.45
CA LEU A 119 2.21 14.23 4.74
C LEU A 119 3.35 14.90 3.99
N LEU A 120 4.50 14.22 3.90
CA LEU A 120 5.73 14.77 3.34
C LEU A 120 5.90 14.43 1.85
N GLY A 121 5.31 13.32 1.39
CA GLY A 121 5.42 12.82 0.02
C GLY A 121 5.08 13.87 -1.05
N PRO A 122 3.97 14.61 -0.97
CA PRO A 122 3.65 15.64 -1.95
C PRO A 122 4.69 16.77 -2.02
N LYS A 123 5.32 17.11 -0.89
CA LYS A 123 6.40 18.11 -0.85
C LYS A 123 7.69 17.53 -1.43
N ALA A 124 8.02 16.29 -1.08
CA ALA A 124 9.19 15.58 -1.62
C ALA A 124 9.06 15.40 -3.14
N LEU A 125 7.89 14.96 -3.62
CA LEU A 125 7.59 14.83 -5.04
C LEU A 125 7.75 16.15 -5.79
N ARG A 126 7.24 17.26 -5.25
CA ARG A 126 7.39 18.59 -5.86
C ARG A 126 8.86 19.04 -5.91
N ARG A 127 9.64 18.81 -4.86
CA ARG A 127 11.07 19.12 -4.82
C ARG A 127 11.85 18.28 -5.84
N LEU A 128 11.60 16.99 -5.90
CA LEU A 128 12.23 16.08 -6.86
C LEU A 128 11.85 16.43 -8.30
N ALA A 129 10.60 16.79 -8.56
CA ALA A 129 10.15 17.23 -9.89
C ALA A 129 10.73 18.59 -10.31
N ALA A 130 11.09 19.46 -9.35
CA ALA A 130 11.71 20.76 -9.61
C ALA A 130 13.24 20.70 -9.78
N THR A 131 13.87 19.58 -9.41
CA THR A 131 15.32 19.40 -9.60
C THR A 131 15.60 19.18 -11.08
N PRO A 132 16.54 19.94 -11.69
CA PRO A 132 16.94 19.74 -13.07
C PRO A 132 17.38 18.27 -13.25
N ALA A 133 16.71 17.59 -14.15
CA ALA A 133 17.01 16.19 -14.39
C ALA A 133 18.42 16.05 -14.96
N GLN A 134 19.24 15.23 -14.31
CA GLN A 134 20.54 14.87 -14.87
C GLN A 134 20.31 14.10 -16.18
N ALA A 135 20.96 14.55 -17.24
CA ALA A 135 20.81 13.97 -18.58
C ALA A 135 21.29 12.50 -18.67
N ASP A 136 22.22 12.11 -17.80
CA ASP A 136 22.74 10.76 -17.75
C ASP A 136 21.98 9.85 -16.77
N PRO A 137 21.69 8.59 -17.15
CA PRO A 137 21.14 7.62 -16.25
C PRO A 137 22.10 7.44 -15.06
N LEU A 138 21.58 7.51 -13.84
CA LEU A 138 22.37 7.29 -12.62
C LEU A 138 23.18 6.00 -12.76
N ARG A 139 24.49 6.07 -12.55
CA ARG A 139 25.33 4.87 -12.48
C ARG A 139 24.75 3.94 -11.42
N GLY A 140 24.46 2.68 -11.79
CA GLY A 140 23.83 1.73 -10.88
C GLY A 140 22.30 1.91 -10.69
N GLN A 141 21.60 2.69 -11.52
CA GLN A 141 20.14 2.88 -11.46
C GLN A 141 19.36 1.57 -11.35
N ALA A 142 19.81 0.52 -12.05
CA ALA A 142 19.19 -0.79 -11.95
C ALA A 142 19.33 -1.39 -10.56
N ALA A 143 20.53 -1.34 -9.95
CA ALA A 143 20.78 -1.83 -8.59
C ALA A 143 20.01 -1.03 -7.56
N LEU A 144 19.96 0.29 -7.69
CA LEU A 144 19.16 1.17 -6.81
C LEU A 144 17.66 0.85 -6.91
N THR A 145 17.16 0.51 -8.12
CA THR A 145 15.76 0.10 -8.29
C THR A 145 15.47 -1.23 -7.61
N VAL A 146 16.40 -2.19 -7.68
CA VAL A 146 16.28 -3.48 -6.97
C VAL A 146 16.31 -3.25 -5.46
N ALA A 147 17.22 -2.41 -4.96
CA ALA A 147 17.29 -2.06 -3.54
C ALA A 147 16.01 -1.35 -3.05
N ALA A 148 15.49 -0.41 -3.83
CA ALA A 148 14.20 0.24 -3.57
C ALA A 148 13.05 -0.80 -3.54
N GLY A 149 13.06 -1.74 -4.49
CA GLY A 149 12.15 -2.87 -4.50
C GLY A 149 12.23 -3.70 -3.21
N ALA A 150 13.43 -4.03 -2.75
CA ALA A 150 13.65 -4.78 -1.51
C ALA A 150 13.06 -4.07 -0.28
N LEU A 151 13.28 -2.77 -0.16
CA LEU A 151 12.69 -1.94 0.90
C LEU A 151 11.15 -1.95 0.85
N ILE A 152 10.58 -1.73 -0.35
CA ILE A 152 9.12 -1.75 -0.57
C ILE A 152 8.57 -3.14 -0.25
N GLY A 153 9.25 -4.21 -0.69
CA GLY A 153 8.85 -5.59 -0.44
C GLY A 153 8.74 -5.92 1.04
N GLY A 154 9.75 -5.54 1.83
CA GLY A 154 9.74 -5.70 3.27
C GLY A 154 8.63 -4.90 3.94
N ALA A 155 8.48 -3.63 3.59
CA ALA A 155 7.43 -2.76 4.10
C ALA A 155 6.03 -3.31 3.81
N VAL A 156 5.77 -3.69 2.56
CA VAL A 156 4.46 -4.21 2.13
C VAL A 156 4.14 -5.54 2.77
N ALA A 157 5.09 -6.47 2.85
CA ALA A 157 4.86 -7.76 3.48
C ALA A 157 4.58 -7.64 4.99
N LEU A 158 5.22 -6.68 5.68
CA LEU A 158 4.97 -6.44 7.10
C LEU A 158 3.66 -5.72 7.39
N THR A 159 3.23 -4.81 6.51
CA THR A 159 2.19 -3.84 6.86
C THR A 159 1.08 -3.68 5.84
N SER A 160 1.21 -4.33 4.68
CA SER A 160 0.38 -4.07 3.48
C SER A 160 0.46 -2.62 2.98
N VAL A 161 1.26 -1.76 3.63
CA VAL A 161 1.39 -0.33 3.36
C VAL A 161 2.72 -0.04 2.66
N GLY A 162 2.76 0.98 1.83
CA GLY A 162 4.02 1.52 1.28
C GLY A 162 4.20 1.40 -0.22
N ALA A 163 3.54 0.47 -0.90
CA ALA A 163 3.68 0.33 -2.35
C ALA A 163 3.25 1.60 -3.12
N GLY A 164 2.21 2.30 -2.67
CA GLY A 164 1.70 3.48 -3.38
C GLY A 164 2.50 4.77 -3.12
N THR A 165 2.84 5.03 -1.87
CA THR A 165 3.47 6.31 -1.47
C THR A 165 4.99 6.24 -1.57
N LEU A 166 5.62 5.21 -0.99
CA LEU A 166 7.07 5.02 -1.05
C LEU A 166 7.51 4.65 -2.48
N GLY A 167 6.75 3.78 -3.16
CA GLY A 167 7.02 3.38 -4.53
C GLY A 167 7.05 4.58 -5.48
N SER A 168 6.03 5.42 -5.43
CA SER A 168 5.94 6.61 -6.28
C SER A 168 7.08 7.61 -6.03
N VAL A 169 7.46 7.86 -4.77
CA VAL A 169 8.57 8.76 -4.43
C VAL A 169 9.90 8.20 -4.93
N LEU A 170 10.16 6.91 -4.67
CA LEU A 170 11.40 6.25 -5.10
C LEU A 170 11.50 6.17 -6.63
N LEU A 171 10.41 5.83 -7.31
CA LEU A 171 10.38 5.78 -8.78
C LEU A 171 10.61 7.16 -9.40
N LEU A 172 10.00 8.21 -8.86
CA LEU A 172 10.24 9.57 -9.36
C LEU A 172 11.68 10.02 -9.12
N ALA A 173 12.27 9.68 -7.96
CA ALA A 173 13.66 9.98 -7.67
C ALA A 173 14.64 9.24 -8.61
N LEU A 174 14.33 7.99 -8.95
CA LEU A 174 15.19 7.17 -9.80
C LEU A 174 14.99 7.40 -11.31
N TYR A 175 13.77 7.80 -11.72
CA TYR A 175 13.39 7.93 -13.13
C TYR A 175 12.69 9.25 -13.45
N PRO A 176 13.25 10.42 -13.09
CA PRO A 176 12.57 11.71 -13.18
C PRO A 176 12.16 12.10 -14.60
N GLN A 177 12.91 11.66 -15.62
CA GLN A 177 12.64 11.97 -17.03
C GLN A 177 11.90 10.88 -17.80
N ARG A 178 12.06 9.62 -17.36
CA ARG A 178 11.51 8.46 -18.08
C ARG A 178 10.04 8.20 -17.75
N LEU A 179 9.66 8.45 -16.49
CA LEU A 179 8.32 8.17 -16.00
C LEU A 179 7.52 9.47 -15.86
N ASN A 180 6.62 9.74 -16.80
CA ASN A 180 5.59 10.72 -16.59
C ASN A 180 4.60 10.19 -15.52
N THR A 181 3.77 11.07 -14.96
CA THR A 181 2.85 10.73 -13.85
C THR A 181 2.00 9.49 -14.14
N HIS A 182 1.48 9.33 -15.37
CA HIS A 182 0.65 8.18 -15.73
C HIS A 182 1.44 6.87 -15.78
N ARG A 183 2.63 6.87 -16.38
CA ARG A 183 3.51 5.69 -16.43
C ARG A 183 4.01 5.30 -15.05
N LEU A 184 4.31 6.28 -14.21
CA LEU A 184 4.72 6.07 -12.82
C LEU A 184 3.63 5.36 -12.04
N VAL A 185 2.39 5.90 -12.08
CA VAL A 185 1.24 5.30 -11.40
C VAL A 185 0.97 3.88 -11.90
N MET A 186 1.03 3.64 -13.21
CA MET A 186 0.82 2.30 -13.76
C MET A 186 1.92 1.32 -13.38
N ALA A 187 3.18 1.73 -13.39
CA ALA A 187 4.29 0.89 -12.95
C ALA A 187 4.15 0.51 -11.47
N ASP A 188 3.78 1.48 -10.62
CA ASP A 188 3.53 1.25 -9.20
C ASP A 188 2.32 0.33 -8.96
N LEU A 189 1.20 0.55 -9.66
CA LEU A 189 0.00 -0.29 -9.53
C LEU A 189 0.30 -1.74 -9.92
N VAL A 190 0.98 -1.97 -11.05
CA VAL A 190 1.31 -3.33 -11.54
C VAL A 190 2.29 -4.01 -10.60
N HIS A 191 3.35 -3.30 -10.18
CA HIS A 191 4.30 -3.81 -9.20
C HIS A 191 3.61 -4.18 -7.89
N ALA A 192 2.84 -3.24 -7.32
CA ALA A 192 2.16 -3.41 -6.04
C ALA A 192 1.11 -4.52 -6.06
N THR A 193 0.37 -4.67 -7.16
CA THR A 193 -0.63 -5.75 -7.31
C THR A 193 0.03 -7.12 -7.29
N GLY A 194 1.08 -7.32 -8.09
CA GLY A 194 1.82 -8.58 -8.13
C GLY A 194 2.48 -8.90 -6.79
N LEU A 195 3.09 -7.90 -6.15
CA LEU A 195 3.71 -8.06 -4.84
C LEU A 195 2.69 -8.42 -3.75
N ALA A 196 1.55 -7.71 -3.70
CA ALA A 196 0.49 -7.97 -2.74
C ALA A 196 -0.14 -9.36 -2.94
N ALA A 197 -0.33 -9.79 -4.20
CA ALA A 197 -0.83 -11.12 -4.50
C ALA A 197 0.15 -12.22 -4.04
N ILE A 198 1.44 -12.08 -4.32
CA ILE A 198 2.47 -13.06 -3.92
C ILE A 198 2.59 -13.15 -2.39
N ALA A 199 2.71 -12.01 -1.71
CA ALA A 199 2.75 -11.97 -0.26
C ALA A 199 1.43 -12.49 0.36
N GLY A 200 0.28 -12.07 -0.20
CA GLY A 200 -1.05 -12.52 0.21
C GLY A 200 -1.25 -14.04 0.08
N LEU A 201 -0.73 -14.65 -0.99
CA LEU A 201 -0.74 -16.11 -1.17
C LEU A 201 0.06 -16.81 -0.07
N THR A 202 1.22 -16.27 0.31
CA THR A 202 2.05 -16.82 1.40
C THR A 202 1.30 -16.77 2.73
N TYR A 203 0.64 -15.66 3.05
CA TYR A 203 -0.21 -15.53 4.24
C TYR A 203 -1.45 -16.43 4.18
N ALA A 204 -2.05 -16.61 3.00
CA ALA A 204 -3.19 -17.51 2.82
C ALA A 204 -2.80 -18.98 3.05
N ALA A 205 -1.62 -19.40 2.58
CA ALA A 205 -1.06 -20.73 2.87
C ALA A 205 -0.80 -20.93 4.37
N GLY A 206 -0.58 -19.84 5.12
CA GLY A 206 -0.51 -19.81 6.58
C GLY A 206 -1.87 -19.79 7.29
N SER A 207 -2.98 -19.81 6.56
CA SER A 207 -4.37 -19.71 7.06
C SER A 207 -4.64 -18.43 7.88
N LEU A 208 -3.94 -17.33 7.54
CA LEU A 208 -4.06 -16.06 8.23
C LEU A 208 -5.04 -15.09 7.55
N VAL A 209 -5.57 -15.42 6.36
CA VAL A 209 -6.53 -14.58 5.65
C VAL A 209 -7.94 -14.86 6.15
N ASP A 210 -8.65 -13.85 6.59
CA ASP A 210 -10.07 -13.92 6.87
C ASP A 210 -10.88 -13.56 5.61
N TRP A 211 -11.30 -14.59 4.88
CA TRP A 211 -12.05 -14.46 3.63
C TRP A 211 -13.44 -13.83 3.82
N ARG A 212 -14.09 -14.09 4.97
CA ARG A 212 -15.40 -13.52 5.29
C ARG A 212 -15.28 -12.01 5.53
N MET A 213 -14.29 -11.63 6.32
CA MET A 213 -13.95 -10.21 6.54
C MET A 213 -13.60 -9.53 5.22
N LEU A 214 -12.76 -10.14 4.38
CA LEU A 214 -12.40 -9.62 3.06
C LEU A 214 -13.64 -9.35 2.20
N GLY A 215 -14.59 -10.27 2.19
CA GLY A 215 -15.86 -10.12 1.46
C GLY A 215 -16.64 -8.87 1.89
N TRP A 216 -16.80 -8.65 3.19
CA TRP A 216 -17.48 -7.47 3.72
C TRP A 216 -16.72 -6.17 3.45
N LEU A 217 -15.39 -6.20 3.56
CA LEU A 217 -14.54 -5.04 3.22
C LEU A 217 -14.69 -4.64 1.75
N LEU A 218 -14.69 -5.61 0.83
CA LEU A 218 -14.87 -5.36 -0.60
C LEU A 218 -16.29 -4.88 -0.92
N ALA A 219 -17.31 -5.49 -0.30
CA ALA A 219 -18.69 -5.08 -0.48
C ALA A 219 -18.93 -3.62 -0.08
N GLY A 220 -18.29 -3.15 0.99
CA GLY A 220 -18.33 -1.74 1.36
C GLY A 220 -17.47 -0.85 0.47
N SER A 221 -16.26 -1.31 0.14
CA SER A 221 -15.26 -0.49 -0.54
C SER A 221 -15.59 -0.21 -2.01
N LEU A 222 -16.05 -1.20 -2.77
CA LEU A 222 -16.26 -1.05 -4.21
C LEU A 222 -17.30 0.03 -4.54
N PRO A 223 -18.51 0.05 -3.97
CA PRO A 223 -19.48 1.10 -4.24
C PRO A 223 -19.02 2.46 -3.71
N ALA A 224 -18.39 2.49 -2.55
CA ALA A 224 -17.88 3.72 -1.96
C ALA A 224 -16.74 4.35 -2.75
N ALA A 225 -15.86 3.54 -3.37
CA ALA A 225 -14.79 4.02 -4.24
C ALA A 225 -15.35 4.68 -5.52
N VAL A 226 -16.40 4.11 -6.10
CA VAL A 226 -17.10 4.71 -7.24
C VAL A 226 -17.72 6.05 -6.85
N LEU A 227 -18.41 6.11 -5.72
CA LEU A 227 -18.97 7.37 -5.19
C LEU A 227 -17.86 8.40 -4.91
N GLY A 228 -16.76 7.97 -4.30
CA GLY A 228 -15.59 8.81 -4.03
C GLY A 228 -14.97 9.39 -5.29
N SER A 229 -14.86 8.61 -6.35
CA SER A 229 -14.32 9.08 -7.63
C SER A 229 -15.20 10.13 -8.30
N HIS A 230 -16.51 10.03 -8.18
CA HIS A 230 -17.47 11.07 -8.65
C HIS A 230 -17.42 12.35 -7.81
N LEU A 231 -17.08 12.25 -6.54
CA LEU A 231 -16.89 13.38 -5.63
C LEU A 231 -15.47 13.96 -5.68
N ALA A 232 -14.54 13.28 -6.36
CA ALA A 232 -13.17 13.73 -6.52
C ALA A 232 -13.14 15.11 -7.19
N GLY A 233 -12.37 16.02 -6.64
CA GLY A 233 -12.30 17.42 -7.09
C GLY A 233 -13.22 18.38 -6.34
N ARG A 234 -14.24 17.89 -5.60
CA ARG A 234 -15.10 18.76 -4.76
C ARG A 234 -14.51 19.01 -3.37
N LEU A 235 -13.61 18.13 -2.92
CA LEU A 235 -12.98 18.24 -1.61
C LEU A 235 -11.48 18.54 -1.76
N PRO A 236 -10.91 19.45 -0.94
CA PRO A 236 -9.49 19.76 -1.00
C PRO A 236 -8.66 18.55 -0.55
N ALA A 237 -7.94 17.94 -1.49
CA ALA A 237 -7.14 16.74 -1.30
C ALA A 237 -6.20 16.83 -0.07
N ARG A 238 -5.69 18.03 0.23
CA ARG A 238 -4.81 18.26 1.38
C ARG A 238 -5.52 18.02 2.73
N LYS A 239 -6.79 18.44 2.87
CA LYS A 239 -7.55 18.22 4.11
C LYS A 239 -7.79 16.72 4.34
N LEU A 240 -8.11 16.00 3.28
CA LEU A 240 -8.28 14.55 3.32
C LEU A 240 -6.96 13.84 3.70
N GLN A 241 -5.85 14.22 3.08
CA GLN A 241 -4.53 13.67 3.40
C GLN A 241 -4.11 13.92 4.85
N VAL A 242 -4.34 15.12 5.37
CA VAL A 242 -4.00 15.47 6.76
C VAL A 242 -4.89 14.71 7.74
N GLY A 243 -6.20 14.67 7.50
CA GLY A 243 -7.13 13.89 8.34
C GLY A 243 -6.76 12.41 8.38
N LEU A 244 -6.43 11.87 7.21
CA LEU A 244 -5.98 10.50 7.07
C LEU A 244 -4.68 10.22 7.82
N ALA A 245 -3.67 11.05 7.63
CA ALA A 245 -2.39 10.92 8.32
C ALA A 245 -2.55 11.02 9.84
N ALA A 246 -3.45 11.87 10.34
CA ALA A 246 -3.75 11.97 11.76
C ALA A 246 -4.33 10.65 12.31
N VAL A 247 -5.29 10.05 11.61
CA VAL A 247 -5.84 8.73 11.98
C VAL A 247 -4.75 7.66 11.98
N LEU A 248 -3.93 7.63 10.92
CA LEU A 248 -2.82 6.67 10.82
C LEU A 248 -1.81 6.82 11.95
N LEU A 249 -1.46 8.05 12.33
CA LEU A 249 -0.53 8.32 13.44
C LEU A 249 -1.11 7.87 14.79
N LEU A 250 -2.40 8.11 15.02
CA LEU A 250 -3.07 7.66 16.24
C LEU A 250 -3.12 6.13 16.35
N VAL A 251 -3.54 5.47 15.28
CA VAL A 251 -3.66 4.00 15.26
C VAL A 251 -2.29 3.34 15.26
N GLY A 252 -1.38 3.83 14.42
CA GLY A 252 -0.01 3.32 14.34
C GLY A 252 0.75 3.53 15.65
N GLY A 253 0.61 4.69 16.28
CA GLY A 253 1.19 4.98 17.59
C GLY A 253 0.66 4.04 18.67
N LYS A 254 -0.66 3.82 18.73
CA LYS A 254 -1.26 2.84 19.66
C LYS A 254 -0.72 1.42 19.41
N ALA A 255 -0.62 0.99 18.16
CA ALA A 255 -0.11 -0.34 17.82
C ALA A 255 1.41 -0.50 18.05
N ALA A 256 2.18 0.59 18.00
CA ALA A 256 3.62 0.59 18.26
C ALA A 256 3.97 0.57 19.76
N LEU A 257 3.09 1.14 20.58
CA LEU A 257 3.29 1.23 22.04
C LEU A 257 2.72 0.03 22.81
N GLY A 258 1.94 -0.84 22.15
CA GLY A 258 1.32 -2.03 22.72
C GLY A 258 -0.07 -1.75 23.19
#